data_4babfae5f4c09c754da799764c2f04ac
#
_entry.id   4babfae5f4c09c754da799764c2f04ac
#
_cell.length_a   1.000
_cell.length_b   1.000
_cell.length_c   1.000
_cell.angle_alpha   90.00
_cell.angle_beta   90.00
_cell.angle_gamma   90.00
#
_symmetry.space_group_name_H-M   'P 1'
#
loop_
_entity.id
_entity.type
_entity.pdbx_description
1 polymer ?
#
loop_
_entity_poly.entity_id
_entity_poly.type
_entity_poly.pdbx_seq_one_letter_code
_entity_poly.pdbx_strand_id
1 'polypeptide(L)'
;MSKEKDDEILGKAYDSQLMKRLLGFVKPYKKYVVLAIVLNIVVAALGPLRPYLTKIAIDDYIVKSDFDGLILVAALLFGSLIFQAVIQYFLTFYTQLMGQKIIFDLRVKLFSHVERLALKFFDKTPIGRVVTRVTNDIESLNELFSSGIVMVFSDIFIIIWILIFMFFMSWDLSLVSLSVLPILIYGTFLFRRKVRESYRDVRKHLARLNSYMQEHVSGMNIVQIFTREEDELKKFHSINGDHKKANIDSIFYYAVFYPAVELVSSVAIGLIIWYGGGEVIQGTMTIGILFAFIQYTEMFFRPIRDLSEKYNI
;
A
#
# COMPACT_ATOMS: atom_id res chain seq x y z
N MET A 1 2.31 -38.14 -0.73
CA MET A 1 3.18 -37.42 0.20
C MET A 1 3.87 -36.16 -0.35
N SER A 2 3.74 -35.78 -1.64
CA SER A 2 4.33 -34.53 -2.16
C SER A 2 3.31 -33.37 -2.27
N LYS A 3 2.01 -33.62 -2.35
CA LYS A 3 0.95 -32.59 -2.45
C LYS A 3 0.70 -31.83 -1.14
N GLU A 4 0.85 -32.49 0.01
CA GLU A 4 0.65 -31.81 1.33
C GLU A 4 1.75 -30.79 1.65
N LYS A 5 2.99 -30.98 1.16
CA LYS A 5 4.06 -29.99 1.37
C LYS A 5 3.90 -28.71 0.54
N ASP A 6 3.27 -28.80 -0.63
CA ASP A 6 3.02 -27.61 -1.49
C ASP A 6 1.88 -26.76 -0.92
N ASP A 7 0.88 -27.36 -0.27
CA ASP A 7 -0.21 -26.64 0.38
C ASP A 7 0.21 -25.96 1.71
N GLU A 8 1.18 -26.53 2.45
CA GLU A 8 1.74 -25.87 3.64
C GLU A 8 2.59 -24.62 3.31
N ILE A 9 3.18 -24.56 2.12
CA ILE A 9 3.98 -23.41 1.67
C ILE A 9 3.08 -22.21 1.35
N LEU A 10 1.85 -22.44 0.88
CA LEU A 10 0.84 -21.41 0.63
C LEU A 10 0.20 -20.81 1.90
N GLY A 11 0.46 -21.39 3.07
CA GLY A 11 -0.15 -20.98 4.35
C GLY A 11 0.60 -19.95 5.17
N LYS A 12 1.91 -19.72 4.94
CA LYS A 12 2.70 -18.75 5.69
C LYS A 12 2.78 -17.43 4.94
N ALA A 13 2.03 -16.44 5.42
CA ALA A 13 2.03 -15.07 4.89
C ALA A 13 3.42 -14.39 4.91
N TYR A 14 4.39 -14.99 5.57
CA TYR A 14 5.77 -14.51 5.66
C TYR A 14 6.74 -15.69 5.82
N ASP A 15 7.54 -15.95 4.78
CA ASP A 15 8.68 -16.87 4.86
C ASP A 15 9.98 -16.07 5.00
N SER A 16 10.53 -16.08 6.21
CA SER A 16 11.76 -15.35 6.54
C SER A 16 12.97 -15.84 5.76
N GLN A 17 13.03 -17.13 5.38
CA GLN A 17 14.14 -17.67 4.60
C GLN A 17 14.07 -17.21 3.15
N LEU A 18 12.87 -17.18 2.57
CA LEU A 18 12.63 -16.70 1.21
C LEU A 18 12.91 -15.19 1.12
N MET A 19 12.43 -14.42 2.09
CA MET A 19 12.72 -12.99 2.18
C MET A 19 14.22 -12.71 2.31
N LYS A 20 14.93 -13.46 3.15
CA LYS A 20 16.38 -13.32 3.29
C LYS A 20 17.16 -13.65 2.00
N ARG A 21 16.68 -14.62 1.23
CA ARG A 21 17.25 -14.94 -0.10
C ARG A 21 16.98 -13.83 -1.10
N LEU A 22 15.74 -13.31 -1.15
CA LEU A 22 15.38 -12.20 -2.03
C LEU A 22 16.19 -10.93 -1.69
N LEU A 23 16.33 -10.59 -0.41
CA LEU A 23 17.17 -9.48 0.03
C LEU A 23 18.66 -9.70 -0.29
N GLY A 24 19.09 -10.95 -0.47
CA GLY A 24 20.43 -11.29 -0.95
C GLY A 24 20.74 -10.71 -2.34
N PHE A 25 19.74 -10.63 -3.23
CA PHE A 25 19.90 -10.03 -4.56
C PHE A 25 19.95 -8.50 -4.55
N VAL A 26 19.50 -7.87 -3.46
CA VAL A 26 19.58 -6.42 -3.26
C VAL A 26 20.99 -5.99 -2.80
N LYS A 27 21.77 -6.88 -2.17
CA LYS A 27 23.11 -6.59 -1.64
C LYS A 27 24.07 -5.92 -2.62
N PRO A 28 24.21 -6.35 -3.88
CA PRO A 28 25.07 -5.69 -4.86
C PRO A 28 24.68 -4.23 -5.12
N TYR A 29 23.40 -3.90 -4.93
CA TYR A 29 22.77 -2.62 -5.22
C TYR A 29 22.62 -1.73 -3.98
N LYS A 30 23.33 -1.99 -2.88
CA LYS A 30 23.26 -1.26 -1.61
C LYS A 30 23.38 0.26 -1.76
N LYS A 31 24.14 0.75 -2.74
CA LYS A 31 24.27 2.19 -3.02
C LYS A 31 22.93 2.81 -3.45
N TYR A 32 22.19 2.13 -4.31
CA TYR A 32 20.85 2.58 -4.74
C TYR A 32 19.85 2.50 -3.60
N VAL A 33 19.93 1.47 -2.75
CA VAL A 33 19.08 1.34 -1.56
C VAL A 33 19.30 2.49 -0.59
N VAL A 34 20.56 2.80 -0.26
CA VAL A 34 20.91 3.91 0.64
C VAL A 34 20.43 5.23 0.04
N LEU A 35 20.69 5.45 -1.26
CA LEU A 35 20.22 6.66 -1.94
C LEU A 35 18.69 6.77 -1.91
N ALA A 36 17.97 5.67 -2.19
CA ALA A 36 16.50 5.65 -2.14
C ALA A 36 15.98 5.96 -0.71
N ILE A 37 16.60 5.40 0.34
CA ILE A 37 16.24 5.69 1.73
C ILE A 37 16.46 7.18 2.05
N VAL A 38 17.59 7.73 1.68
CA VAL A 38 17.89 9.16 1.93
C VAL A 38 16.91 10.06 1.19
N LEU A 39 16.69 9.82 -0.09
CA LEU A 39 15.71 10.59 -0.89
C LEU A 39 14.30 10.45 -0.31
N ASN A 40 13.93 9.26 0.14
CA ASN A 40 12.62 8.99 0.76
C ASN A 40 12.45 9.77 2.07
N ILE A 41 13.46 9.79 2.94
CA ILE A 41 13.44 10.59 4.19
C ILE A 41 13.24 12.08 3.87
N VAL A 42 13.93 12.60 2.84
CA VAL A 42 13.79 14.01 2.43
C VAL A 42 12.38 14.28 1.88
N VAL A 43 11.87 13.44 0.98
CA VAL A 43 10.51 13.58 0.42
C VAL A 43 9.47 13.52 1.53
N ALA A 44 9.63 12.58 2.47
CA ALA A 44 8.73 12.41 3.61
C ALA A 44 8.71 13.61 4.55
N ALA A 45 9.83 14.32 4.69
CA ALA A 45 9.93 15.54 5.51
C ALA A 45 9.29 16.76 4.83
N LEU A 46 9.39 16.86 3.51
CA LEU A 46 8.85 17.99 2.74
C LEU A 46 7.31 18.05 2.75
N GLY A 47 6.63 16.89 2.88
CA GLY A 47 5.19 16.85 3.03
C GLY A 47 4.69 17.64 4.24
N PRO A 48 5.09 17.26 5.47
CA PRO A 48 4.72 17.94 6.71
C PRO A 48 5.27 19.38 6.85
N LEU A 49 6.25 19.75 6.06
CA LEU A 49 6.75 21.13 6.01
C LEU A 49 5.69 22.12 5.51
N ARG A 50 4.75 21.69 4.65
CA ARG A 50 3.72 22.58 4.09
C ARG A 50 2.76 23.12 5.12
N PRO A 51 2.10 22.30 5.99
CA PRO A 51 1.29 22.83 7.07
C PRO A 51 2.05 23.79 7.99
N TYR A 52 3.35 23.52 8.24
CA TYR A 52 4.20 24.41 9.02
C TYR A 52 4.39 25.77 8.34
N LEU A 53 4.69 25.79 7.04
CA LEU A 53 4.81 27.04 6.27
C LEU A 53 3.45 27.76 6.18
N THR A 54 2.34 27.03 6.10
CA THR A 54 0.99 27.61 6.14
C THR A 54 0.73 28.31 7.48
N LYS A 55 1.15 27.68 8.59
CA LYS A 55 1.08 28.30 9.92
C LYS A 55 1.85 29.62 9.95
N ILE A 56 3.08 29.66 9.45
CA ILE A 56 3.89 30.89 9.36
C ILE A 56 3.21 31.94 8.49
N ALA A 57 2.66 31.54 7.33
CA ALA A 57 1.93 32.46 6.46
C ALA A 57 0.76 33.13 7.18
N ILE A 58 0.00 32.37 7.95
CA ILE A 58 -1.18 32.87 8.68
C ILE A 58 -0.75 33.77 9.85
N ASP A 59 0.08 33.26 10.75
CA ASP A 59 0.38 33.92 12.04
C ASP A 59 1.29 35.12 11.89
N ASP A 60 2.30 35.04 11.02
CA ASP A 60 3.35 36.05 10.95
C ASP A 60 3.09 37.11 9.87
N TYR A 61 2.27 36.80 8.85
CA TYR A 61 2.05 37.70 7.72
C TYR A 61 0.59 38.08 7.49
N ILE A 62 -0.34 37.10 7.43
CA ILE A 62 -1.76 37.40 7.16
C ILE A 62 -2.37 38.18 8.34
N VAL A 63 -2.18 37.69 9.57
CA VAL A 63 -2.72 38.36 10.77
C VAL A 63 -2.10 39.74 10.98
N LYS A 64 -0.85 39.95 10.56
CA LYS A 64 -0.13 41.23 10.64
C LYS A 64 -0.32 42.12 9.41
N SER A 65 -1.07 41.68 8.40
CA SER A 65 -1.29 42.39 7.13
C SER A 65 0.01 42.70 6.37
N ASP A 66 1.04 41.88 6.51
CA ASP A 66 2.31 41.99 5.80
C ASP A 66 2.25 41.24 4.48
N PHE A 67 2.01 41.97 3.38
CA PHE A 67 1.88 41.41 2.05
C PHE A 67 3.22 40.97 1.45
N ASP A 68 4.30 41.69 1.73
CA ASP A 68 5.63 41.36 1.20
C ASP A 68 6.17 40.07 1.81
N GLY A 69 6.02 39.90 3.12
CA GLY A 69 6.34 38.66 3.81
C GLY A 69 5.48 37.48 3.33
N LEU A 70 4.20 37.70 3.04
CA LEU A 70 3.31 36.67 2.50
C LEU A 70 3.78 36.18 1.11
N ILE A 71 4.26 37.09 0.22
CA ILE A 71 4.83 36.71 -1.08
C ILE A 71 6.04 35.79 -0.88
N LEU A 72 6.89 36.11 0.09
CA LEU A 72 8.09 35.30 0.37
C LEU A 72 7.70 33.87 0.83
N VAL A 73 6.75 33.73 1.76
CA VAL A 73 6.32 32.38 2.21
C VAL A 73 5.60 31.64 1.09
N ALA A 74 4.80 32.30 0.29
CA ALA A 74 4.18 31.69 -0.91
C ALA A 74 5.24 31.19 -1.91
N ALA A 75 6.30 31.95 -2.14
CA ALA A 75 7.42 31.55 -2.97
C ALA A 75 8.17 30.34 -2.36
N LEU A 76 8.36 30.29 -1.03
CA LEU A 76 8.95 29.15 -0.33
C LEU A 76 8.07 27.91 -0.43
N LEU A 77 6.73 28.05 -0.28
CA LEU A 77 5.80 26.96 -0.47
C LEU A 77 5.88 26.41 -1.89
N PHE A 78 5.86 27.28 -2.90
CA PHE A 78 5.97 26.86 -4.29
C PHE A 78 7.32 26.23 -4.61
N GLY A 79 8.41 26.82 -4.09
CA GLY A 79 9.77 26.27 -4.19
C GLY A 79 9.89 24.89 -3.54
N SER A 80 9.27 24.69 -2.38
CA SER A 80 9.23 23.39 -1.69
C SER A 80 8.49 22.32 -2.51
N LEU A 81 7.42 22.69 -3.21
CA LEU A 81 6.68 21.79 -4.10
C LEU A 81 7.54 21.36 -5.31
N ILE A 82 8.21 22.33 -5.96
CA ILE A 82 9.10 22.02 -7.08
C ILE A 82 10.25 21.14 -6.61
N PHE A 83 10.87 21.50 -5.49
CA PHE A 83 11.96 20.72 -4.90
C PHE A 83 11.52 19.29 -4.56
N GLN A 84 10.35 19.13 -3.94
CA GLN A 84 9.76 17.82 -3.67
C GLN A 84 9.52 17.03 -4.96
N ALA A 85 8.99 17.64 -6.00
CA ALA A 85 8.74 16.97 -7.28
C ALA A 85 10.05 16.48 -7.93
N VAL A 86 11.11 17.29 -7.87
CA VAL A 86 12.44 16.91 -8.37
C VAL A 86 13.02 15.74 -7.58
N ILE A 87 12.98 15.79 -6.26
CA ILE A 87 13.48 14.69 -5.42
C ILE A 87 12.64 13.42 -5.63
N GLN A 88 11.31 13.54 -5.74
CA GLN A 88 10.41 12.43 -6.04
C GLN A 88 10.73 11.78 -7.39
N TYR A 89 11.04 12.59 -8.42
CA TYR A 89 11.49 12.08 -9.71
C TYR A 89 12.74 11.21 -9.57
N PHE A 90 13.77 11.72 -8.88
CA PHE A 90 15.00 10.94 -8.66
C PHE A 90 14.75 9.69 -7.82
N LEU A 91 13.94 9.77 -6.76
CA LEU A 91 13.55 8.62 -5.96
C LEU A 91 12.92 7.52 -6.83
N THR A 92 11.91 7.90 -7.62
CA THR A 92 11.20 6.95 -8.51
C THR A 92 12.15 6.39 -9.57
N PHE A 93 12.95 7.23 -10.20
CA PHE A 93 13.90 6.81 -11.22
C PHE A 93 14.93 5.79 -10.68
N TYR A 94 15.59 6.10 -9.56
CA TYR A 94 16.61 5.22 -9.02
C TYR A 94 16.04 3.92 -8.43
N THR A 95 14.84 3.94 -7.87
CA THR A 95 14.18 2.72 -7.40
C THR A 95 13.75 1.82 -8.55
N GLN A 96 13.18 2.37 -9.61
CA GLN A 96 12.84 1.61 -10.82
C GLN A 96 14.10 1.06 -11.51
N LEU A 97 15.15 1.87 -11.64
CA LEU A 97 16.42 1.44 -12.20
C LEU A 97 17.03 0.29 -11.39
N MET A 98 16.96 0.37 -10.06
CA MET A 98 17.42 -0.71 -9.16
C MET A 98 16.60 -1.97 -9.37
N GLY A 99 15.27 -1.86 -9.41
CA GLY A 99 14.37 -2.98 -9.67
C GLY A 99 14.72 -3.69 -10.98
N GLN A 100 14.85 -2.95 -12.08
CA GLN A 100 15.20 -3.50 -13.39
C GLN A 100 16.57 -4.18 -13.40
N LYS A 101 17.58 -3.64 -12.70
CA LYS A 101 18.89 -4.29 -12.58
C LYS A 101 18.82 -5.62 -11.82
N ILE A 102 18.06 -5.66 -10.72
CA ILE A 102 17.85 -6.88 -9.94
C ILE A 102 17.12 -7.94 -10.78
N ILE A 103 16.08 -7.54 -11.52
CA ILE A 103 15.32 -8.43 -12.41
C ILE A 103 16.19 -8.97 -13.53
N PHE A 104 17.05 -8.14 -14.13
CA PHE A 104 18.01 -8.57 -15.13
C PHE A 104 18.95 -9.66 -14.57
N ASP A 105 19.56 -9.44 -13.42
CA ASP A 105 20.46 -10.41 -12.79
C ASP A 105 19.74 -11.71 -12.41
N LEU A 106 18.51 -11.61 -11.90
CA LEU A 106 17.68 -12.77 -11.57
C LEU A 106 17.35 -13.58 -12.82
N ARG A 107 16.96 -12.90 -13.92
CA ARG A 107 16.61 -13.54 -15.19
C ARG A 107 17.81 -14.27 -15.79
N VAL A 108 18.98 -13.63 -15.83
CA VAL A 108 20.23 -14.24 -16.31
C VAL A 108 20.60 -15.46 -15.46
N LYS A 109 20.53 -15.33 -14.14
CA LYS A 109 20.86 -16.42 -13.22
C LYS A 109 19.90 -17.60 -13.34
N LEU A 110 18.61 -17.32 -13.47
CA LEU A 110 17.60 -18.36 -13.64
C LEU A 110 17.75 -19.05 -15.00
N PHE A 111 17.96 -18.30 -16.07
CA PHE A 111 18.18 -18.85 -17.39
C PHE A 111 19.42 -19.76 -17.42
N SER A 112 20.54 -19.30 -16.88
CA SER A 112 21.76 -20.12 -16.76
C SER A 112 21.57 -21.37 -15.90
N HIS A 113 20.68 -21.34 -14.91
CA HIS A 113 20.32 -22.55 -14.15
C HIS A 113 19.47 -23.49 -14.98
N VAL A 114 18.49 -22.98 -15.72
CA VAL A 114 17.64 -23.80 -16.61
C VAL A 114 18.46 -24.52 -17.66
N GLU A 115 19.47 -23.88 -18.28
CA GLU A 115 20.35 -24.51 -19.28
C GLU A 115 21.16 -25.67 -18.72
N ARG A 116 21.38 -25.71 -17.40
CA ARG A 116 22.17 -26.80 -16.74
C ARG A 116 21.29 -27.91 -16.16
N LEU A 117 19.97 -27.83 -16.33
CA LEU A 117 19.07 -28.87 -15.85
C LEU A 117 19.16 -30.13 -16.71
N ALA A 118 18.98 -31.27 -16.07
CA ALA A 118 18.97 -32.57 -16.78
C ALA A 118 17.74 -32.67 -17.71
N LEU A 119 17.89 -33.37 -18.85
CA LEU A 119 16.81 -33.63 -19.82
C LEU A 119 15.53 -34.16 -19.15
N LYS A 120 15.67 -35.03 -18.14
CA LYS A 120 14.57 -35.59 -17.35
C LYS A 120 13.67 -34.51 -16.71
N PHE A 121 14.19 -33.30 -16.48
CA PHE A 121 13.37 -32.17 -16.00
C PHE A 121 12.43 -31.67 -17.09
N PHE A 122 12.93 -31.55 -18.33
CA PHE A 122 12.15 -31.06 -19.47
C PHE A 122 11.10 -32.08 -19.91
N ASP A 123 11.39 -33.39 -19.79
CA ASP A 123 10.42 -34.44 -20.05
C ASP A 123 9.22 -34.42 -19.12
N LYS A 124 9.40 -33.92 -17.87
CA LYS A 124 8.36 -33.88 -16.84
C LYS A 124 7.71 -32.50 -16.67
N THR A 125 8.31 -31.46 -17.21
CA THR A 125 7.85 -30.08 -16.99
C THR A 125 7.48 -29.45 -18.33
N PRO A 126 6.21 -29.02 -18.49
CA PRO A 126 5.79 -28.32 -19.71
C PRO A 126 6.64 -27.08 -19.98
N ILE A 127 7.13 -26.94 -21.19
CA ILE A 127 8.01 -25.83 -21.61
C ILE A 127 7.40 -24.46 -21.29
N GLY A 128 6.08 -24.32 -21.54
CA GLY A 128 5.35 -23.07 -21.21
C GLY A 128 5.47 -22.66 -19.75
N ARG A 129 5.49 -23.62 -18.81
CA ARG A 129 5.69 -23.32 -17.38
C ARG A 129 7.10 -22.78 -17.10
N VAL A 130 8.12 -23.30 -17.76
CA VAL A 130 9.49 -22.81 -17.61
C VAL A 130 9.61 -21.40 -18.17
N VAL A 131 9.03 -21.16 -19.34
CA VAL A 131 8.99 -19.82 -19.96
C VAL A 131 8.28 -18.82 -19.05
N THR A 132 7.10 -19.15 -18.55
CA THR A 132 6.34 -18.27 -17.65
C THR A 132 7.15 -17.90 -16.40
N ARG A 133 7.87 -18.87 -15.81
CA ARG A 133 8.73 -18.62 -14.64
C ARG A 133 9.90 -17.69 -14.93
N VAL A 134 10.52 -17.80 -16.11
CA VAL A 134 11.66 -16.94 -16.50
C VAL A 134 11.20 -15.55 -16.93
N THR A 135 9.97 -15.40 -17.37
CA THR A 135 9.40 -14.12 -17.85
C THR A 135 8.49 -13.48 -16.81
N ASN A 136 7.25 -13.94 -16.72
CA ASN A 136 6.18 -13.27 -15.96
C ASN A 136 6.38 -13.35 -14.44
N ASP A 137 6.79 -14.52 -13.91
CA ASP A 137 6.96 -14.66 -12.46
C ASP A 137 8.09 -13.77 -11.93
N ILE A 138 9.17 -13.62 -12.73
CA ILE A 138 10.25 -12.69 -12.38
C ILE A 138 9.80 -11.25 -12.49
N GLU A 139 9.00 -10.89 -13.50
CA GLU A 139 8.49 -9.53 -13.66
C GLU A 139 7.59 -9.13 -12.47
N SER A 140 6.82 -10.07 -11.92
CA SER A 140 6.02 -9.82 -10.70
C SER A 140 6.90 -9.45 -9.49
N LEU A 141 8.14 -9.90 -9.43
CA LEU A 141 9.10 -9.48 -8.39
C LEU A 141 9.60 -8.04 -8.57
N ASN A 142 9.47 -7.48 -9.78
CA ASN A 142 9.86 -6.09 -10.03
C ASN A 142 9.06 -5.11 -9.19
N GLU A 143 7.74 -5.29 -9.08
CA GLU A 143 6.90 -4.46 -8.22
C GLU A 143 7.36 -4.47 -6.77
N LEU A 144 7.76 -5.65 -6.28
CA LEU A 144 8.24 -5.80 -4.91
C LEU A 144 9.56 -5.06 -4.67
N PHE A 145 10.51 -5.12 -5.61
CA PHE A 145 11.82 -4.48 -5.46
C PHE A 145 11.82 -2.99 -5.79
N SER A 146 10.98 -2.54 -6.73
CA SER A 146 10.96 -1.16 -7.19
C SER A 146 10.04 -0.26 -6.37
N SER A 147 8.82 -0.71 -6.04
CA SER A 147 7.81 0.11 -5.36
C SER A 147 7.45 -0.39 -3.97
N GLY A 148 7.34 -1.70 -3.77
CA GLY A 148 6.80 -2.27 -2.54
C GLY A 148 7.58 -1.89 -1.27
N ILE A 149 8.91 -2.08 -1.29
CA ILE A 149 9.77 -1.77 -0.14
C ILE A 149 9.78 -0.27 0.14
N VAL A 150 9.97 0.55 -0.90
CA VAL A 150 10.06 2.01 -0.76
C VAL A 150 8.77 2.60 -0.22
N MET A 151 7.61 2.09 -0.66
CA MET A 151 6.29 2.57 -0.27
C MET A 151 6.04 2.37 1.24
N VAL A 152 6.39 1.19 1.79
CA VAL A 152 6.24 0.92 3.22
C VAL A 152 7.13 1.84 4.06
N PHE A 153 8.39 2.05 3.65
CA PHE A 153 9.28 2.99 4.34
C PHE A 153 8.79 4.43 4.24
N SER A 154 8.24 4.84 3.08
CA SER A 154 7.68 6.17 2.89
C SER A 154 6.56 6.47 3.87
N ASP A 155 5.61 5.55 4.02
CA ASP A 155 4.49 5.72 4.95
C ASP A 155 4.97 5.86 6.41
N ILE A 156 5.96 5.07 6.81
CA ILE A 156 6.55 5.14 8.16
C ILE A 156 7.25 6.48 8.36
N PHE A 157 8.08 6.93 7.41
CA PHE A 157 8.79 8.19 7.54
C PHE A 157 7.85 9.40 7.53
N ILE A 158 6.80 9.38 6.70
CA ILE A 158 5.78 10.44 6.71
C ILE A 158 5.12 10.53 8.08
N ILE A 159 4.69 9.41 8.67
CA ILE A 159 4.08 9.40 10.01
C ILE A 159 5.05 9.95 11.06
N ILE A 160 6.32 9.52 11.04
CA ILE A 160 7.34 10.01 11.97
C ILE A 160 7.52 11.52 11.84
N TRP A 161 7.64 12.05 10.63
CA TRP A 161 7.81 13.49 10.43
C TRP A 161 6.58 14.28 10.83
N ILE A 162 5.34 13.79 10.53
CA ILE A 162 4.11 14.41 11.00
C ILE A 162 4.11 14.51 12.52
N LEU A 163 4.43 13.42 13.23
CA LEU A 163 4.48 13.42 14.69
C LEU A 163 5.54 14.40 15.22
N ILE A 164 6.73 14.45 14.61
CA ILE A 164 7.77 15.41 15.00
C ILE A 164 7.25 16.84 14.89
N PHE A 165 6.65 17.23 13.75
CA PHE A 165 6.13 18.57 13.55
C PHE A 165 4.96 18.88 14.50
N MET A 166 4.03 17.94 14.73
CA MET A 166 2.91 18.12 15.65
C MET A 166 3.42 18.39 17.07
N PHE A 167 4.30 17.53 17.61
CA PHE A 167 4.81 17.69 18.97
C PHE A 167 5.72 18.92 19.11
N PHE A 168 6.43 19.32 18.06
CA PHE A 168 7.21 20.55 18.05
C PHE A 168 6.34 21.81 18.12
N MET A 169 5.12 21.78 17.54
CA MET A 169 4.23 22.94 17.52
C MET A 169 3.37 23.07 18.77
N SER A 170 2.74 22.00 19.23
CA SER A 170 1.93 21.97 20.44
C SER A 170 1.83 20.53 20.96
N TRP A 171 2.30 20.33 22.19
CA TRP A 171 2.23 19.04 22.86
C TRP A 171 0.79 18.63 23.17
N ASP A 172 0.00 19.58 23.74
CA ASP A 172 -1.38 19.33 24.18
C ASP A 172 -2.28 18.97 23.01
N LEU A 173 -2.22 19.77 21.93
CA LEU A 173 -3.04 19.54 20.75
C LEU A 173 -2.65 18.25 20.01
N SER A 174 -1.35 17.86 20.09
CA SER A 174 -0.88 16.57 19.58
C SER A 174 -1.52 15.40 20.33
N LEU A 175 -1.57 15.46 21.67
CA LEU A 175 -2.21 14.43 22.47
C LEU A 175 -3.71 14.35 22.22
N VAL A 176 -4.40 15.50 22.08
CA VAL A 176 -5.82 15.55 21.71
C VAL A 176 -6.04 14.89 20.35
N SER A 177 -5.25 15.25 19.34
CA SER A 177 -5.36 14.66 18.00
C SER A 177 -5.14 13.14 18.01
N LEU A 178 -4.14 12.66 18.77
CA LEU A 178 -3.78 11.26 18.85
C LEU A 178 -4.73 10.43 19.76
N SER A 179 -5.57 11.07 20.56
CA SER A 179 -6.51 10.39 21.47
C SER A 179 -7.50 9.48 20.75
N VAL A 180 -7.74 9.74 19.46
CA VAL A 180 -8.65 8.97 18.61
C VAL A 180 -7.98 7.70 18.04
N LEU A 181 -6.65 7.60 18.09
CA LEU A 181 -5.89 6.47 17.53
C LEU A 181 -6.27 5.10 18.10
N PRO A 182 -6.49 4.92 19.40
CA PRO A 182 -6.89 3.61 19.93
C PRO A 182 -8.16 3.07 19.28
N ILE A 183 -9.14 3.96 19.01
CA ILE A 183 -10.40 3.61 18.34
C ILE A 183 -10.11 3.17 16.90
N LEU A 184 -9.27 3.92 16.20
CA LEU A 184 -8.88 3.61 14.83
C LEU A 184 -8.13 2.27 14.73
N ILE A 185 -7.15 2.04 15.62
CA ILE A 185 -6.36 0.79 15.65
C ILE A 185 -7.27 -0.40 15.91
N TYR A 186 -8.18 -0.29 16.87
CA TYR A 186 -9.14 -1.35 17.19
C TYR A 186 -10.09 -1.63 16.01
N GLY A 187 -10.65 -0.58 15.40
CA GLY A 187 -11.51 -0.71 14.21
C GLY A 187 -10.77 -1.36 13.05
N THR A 188 -9.52 -0.94 12.77
CA THR A 188 -8.69 -1.51 11.73
C THR A 188 -8.37 -2.99 11.98
N PHE A 189 -8.13 -3.39 13.24
CA PHE A 189 -7.89 -4.79 13.60
C PHE A 189 -9.12 -5.68 13.35
N LEU A 190 -10.31 -5.20 13.75
CA LEU A 190 -11.57 -5.91 13.49
C LEU A 190 -11.85 -6.04 11.99
N PHE A 191 -11.69 -4.93 11.24
CA PHE A 191 -11.84 -4.91 9.80
C PHE A 191 -10.90 -5.90 9.11
N ARG A 192 -9.61 -5.87 9.44
CA ARG A 192 -8.60 -6.76 8.87
C ARG A 192 -8.97 -8.24 9.03
N ARG A 193 -9.50 -8.61 10.18
CA ARG A 193 -9.94 -9.99 10.43
C ARG A 193 -11.08 -10.39 9.49
N LYS A 194 -12.10 -9.53 9.36
CA LYS A 194 -13.28 -9.78 8.52
C LYS A 194 -12.95 -9.81 7.03
N VAL A 195 -12.16 -8.86 6.57
CA VAL A 195 -11.68 -8.82 5.18
C VAL A 195 -10.88 -10.07 4.85
N ARG A 196 -9.96 -10.50 5.72
CA ARG A 196 -9.19 -11.72 5.50
C ARG A 196 -10.04 -12.98 5.38
N GLU A 197 -11.09 -13.09 6.19
CA GLU A 197 -12.08 -14.18 6.09
C GLU A 197 -12.77 -14.13 4.73
N SER A 198 -13.30 -12.98 4.34
CA SER A 198 -13.99 -12.77 3.06
C SER A 198 -13.11 -13.05 1.84
N TYR A 199 -11.83 -12.61 1.84
CA TYR A 199 -10.91 -12.94 0.75
C TYR A 199 -10.62 -14.44 0.62
N ARG A 200 -10.60 -15.19 1.73
CA ARG A 200 -10.49 -16.64 1.66
C ARG A 200 -11.69 -17.27 0.96
N ASP A 201 -12.90 -16.77 1.25
CA ASP A 201 -14.11 -17.24 0.61
C ASP A 201 -14.14 -16.90 -0.88
N VAL A 202 -13.75 -15.69 -1.26
CA VAL A 202 -13.58 -15.30 -2.67
C VAL A 202 -12.62 -16.24 -3.39
N ARG A 203 -11.43 -16.51 -2.81
CA ARG A 203 -10.44 -17.43 -3.41
C ARG A 203 -10.98 -18.86 -3.53
N LYS A 204 -11.71 -19.34 -2.53
CA LYS A 204 -12.33 -20.66 -2.54
C LYS A 204 -13.35 -20.79 -3.68
N HIS A 205 -14.24 -19.81 -3.84
CA HIS A 205 -15.24 -19.81 -4.90
C HIS A 205 -14.61 -19.59 -6.28
N LEU A 206 -13.56 -18.76 -6.39
CA LEU A 206 -12.80 -18.61 -7.62
C LEU A 206 -12.10 -19.91 -8.03
N ALA A 207 -11.47 -20.61 -7.08
CA ALA A 207 -10.85 -21.91 -7.36
C ALA A 207 -11.87 -22.95 -7.85
N ARG A 208 -13.09 -22.98 -7.23
CA ARG A 208 -14.20 -23.84 -7.68
C ARG A 208 -14.66 -23.48 -9.09
N LEU A 209 -14.78 -22.18 -9.39
CA LEU A 209 -15.15 -21.69 -10.72
C LEU A 209 -14.10 -22.11 -11.77
N ASN A 210 -12.82 -21.90 -11.49
CA ASN A 210 -11.74 -22.27 -12.39
C ASN A 210 -11.67 -23.78 -12.63
N SER A 211 -11.83 -24.59 -11.58
CA SER A 211 -11.84 -26.05 -11.67
C SER A 211 -13.01 -26.52 -12.55
N TYR A 212 -14.21 -25.95 -12.34
CA TYR A 212 -15.38 -26.25 -13.15
C TYR A 212 -15.18 -25.87 -14.63
N MET A 213 -14.64 -24.66 -14.89
CA MET A 213 -14.34 -24.20 -16.25
C MET A 213 -13.34 -25.13 -16.95
N GLN A 214 -12.29 -25.53 -16.25
CA GLN A 214 -11.27 -26.44 -16.80
C GLN A 214 -11.85 -27.81 -17.12
N GLU A 215 -12.65 -28.40 -16.21
CA GLU A 215 -13.32 -29.68 -16.41
C GLU A 215 -14.30 -29.59 -17.59
N HIS A 216 -15.14 -28.56 -17.62
CA HIS A 216 -16.15 -28.37 -18.64
C HIS A 216 -15.55 -28.18 -20.04
N VAL A 217 -14.53 -27.30 -20.19
CA VAL A 217 -13.85 -27.05 -21.47
C VAL A 217 -13.14 -28.32 -21.95
N SER A 218 -12.49 -29.07 -21.04
CA SER A 218 -11.83 -30.33 -21.39
C SER A 218 -12.81 -31.42 -21.77
N GLY A 219 -14.04 -31.40 -21.20
CA GLY A 219 -15.11 -32.35 -21.44
C GLY A 219 -16.17 -31.87 -22.44
N MET A 220 -15.92 -30.79 -23.19
CA MET A 220 -16.91 -30.18 -24.07
C MET A 220 -17.54 -31.14 -25.07
N ASN A 221 -16.74 -32.06 -25.63
CA ASN A 221 -17.23 -33.08 -26.56
C ASN A 221 -18.35 -33.94 -25.92
N ILE A 222 -18.21 -34.27 -24.62
CA ILE A 222 -19.22 -35.09 -23.90
C ILE A 222 -20.47 -34.28 -23.68
N VAL A 223 -20.35 -33.02 -23.30
CA VAL A 223 -21.50 -32.12 -23.10
C VAL A 223 -22.33 -32.00 -24.38
N GLN A 224 -21.66 -31.78 -25.53
CA GLN A 224 -22.33 -31.64 -26.84
C GLN A 224 -22.95 -32.94 -27.34
N ILE A 225 -22.24 -34.09 -27.20
CA ILE A 225 -22.79 -35.40 -27.62
C ILE A 225 -24.07 -35.72 -26.84
N PHE A 226 -24.13 -35.37 -25.55
CA PHE A 226 -25.29 -35.64 -24.71
C PHE A 226 -26.29 -34.47 -24.64
N THR A 227 -26.07 -33.39 -25.40
CA THR A 227 -26.96 -32.21 -25.47
C THR A 227 -27.28 -31.65 -24.07
N ARG A 228 -26.23 -31.50 -23.22
CA ARG A 228 -26.35 -31.09 -21.81
C ARG A 228 -25.97 -29.61 -21.58
N GLU A 229 -25.91 -28.78 -22.61
CA GLU A 229 -25.45 -27.40 -22.55
C GLU A 229 -26.27 -26.55 -21.57
N GLU A 230 -27.61 -26.74 -21.59
CA GLU A 230 -28.49 -25.98 -20.68
C GLU A 230 -28.29 -26.35 -19.20
N ASP A 231 -28.11 -27.64 -18.90
CA ASP A 231 -27.91 -28.11 -17.53
C ASP A 231 -26.56 -27.64 -16.99
N GLU A 232 -25.51 -27.70 -17.80
CA GLU A 232 -24.17 -27.21 -17.42
C GLU A 232 -24.16 -25.68 -17.32
N LEU A 233 -24.92 -24.95 -18.14
CA LEU A 233 -25.10 -23.51 -17.99
C LEU A 233 -25.78 -23.14 -16.67
N LYS A 234 -26.83 -23.87 -16.26
CA LYS A 234 -27.48 -23.66 -14.95
C LYS A 234 -26.47 -23.87 -13.78
N LYS A 235 -25.67 -24.94 -13.88
CA LYS A 235 -24.67 -25.28 -12.89
C LYS A 235 -23.56 -24.20 -12.82
N PHE A 236 -23.08 -23.73 -13.98
CA PHE A 236 -22.14 -22.62 -14.07
C PHE A 236 -22.73 -21.36 -13.43
N HIS A 237 -23.97 -21.01 -13.73
CA HIS A 237 -24.65 -19.84 -13.18
C HIS A 237 -24.72 -19.90 -11.64
N SER A 238 -24.97 -21.08 -11.06
CA SER A 238 -24.96 -21.29 -9.61
C SER A 238 -23.57 -21.06 -9.02
N ILE A 239 -22.53 -21.68 -9.60
CA ILE A 239 -21.13 -21.55 -9.13
C ILE A 239 -20.64 -20.08 -9.24
N ASN A 240 -20.95 -19.42 -10.35
CA ASN A 240 -20.63 -18.02 -10.57
C ASN A 240 -21.43 -17.09 -9.63
N GLY A 241 -22.66 -17.47 -9.30
CA GLY A 241 -23.49 -16.81 -8.29
C GLY A 241 -22.86 -16.82 -6.90
N ASP A 242 -22.31 -17.98 -6.48
CA ASP A 242 -21.58 -18.12 -5.21
C ASP A 242 -20.33 -17.22 -5.18
N HIS A 243 -19.56 -17.20 -6.28
CA HIS A 243 -18.39 -16.32 -6.41
C HIS A 243 -18.77 -14.84 -6.38
N LYS A 244 -19.84 -14.44 -7.12
CA LYS A 244 -20.38 -13.09 -7.08
C LYS A 244 -20.77 -12.69 -5.65
N LYS A 245 -21.48 -13.56 -4.91
CA LYS A 245 -21.91 -13.28 -3.54
C LYS A 245 -20.70 -13.04 -2.61
N ALA A 246 -19.69 -13.91 -2.68
CA ALA A 246 -18.46 -13.74 -1.90
C ALA A 246 -17.75 -12.41 -2.21
N ASN A 247 -17.73 -11.97 -3.48
CA ASN A 247 -17.19 -10.65 -3.84
C ASN A 247 -18.03 -9.50 -3.26
N ILE A 248 -19.36 -9.58 -3.32
CA ILE A 248 -20.24 -8.56 -2.73
C ILE A 248 -20.01 -8.46 -1.23
N ASP A 249 -19.89 -9.59 -0.53
CA ASP A 249 -19.59 -9.61 0.91
C ASP A 249 -18.24 -8.95 1.21
N SER A 250 -17.23 -9.17 0.36
CA SER A 250 -15.94 -8.49 0.46
C SER A 250 -16.05 -6.97 0.25
N ILE A 251 -16.77 -6.55 -0.80
CA ILE A 251 -17.02 -5.14 -1.10
C ILE A 251 -17.75 -4.46 0.06
N PHE A 252 -18.71 -5.14 0.71
CA PHE A 252 -19.44 -4.60 1.86
C PHE A 252 -18.52 -4.20 3.00
N TYR A 253 -17.51 -5.05 3.35
CA TYR A 253 -16.56 -4.70 4.39
C TYR A 253 -15.77 -3.42 4.06
N TYR A 254 -15.32 -3.27 2.80
CA TYR A 254 -14.65 -2.04 2.38
C TYR A 254 -15.60 -0.83 2.39
N ALA A 255 -16.83 -1.00 1.91
CA ALA A 255 -17.84 0.05 1.90
C ALA A 255 -18.20 0.57 3.30
N VAL A 256 -18.01 -0.25 4.35
CA VAL A 256 -18.19 0.17 5.75
C VAL A 256 -16.90 0.77 6.33
N PHE A 257 -15.75 0.20 5.99
CA PHE A 257 -14.48 0.60 6.60
C PHE A 257 -14.06 2.02 6.24
N TYR A 258 -14.10 2.39 4.94
CA TYR A 258 -13.65 3.72 4.53
C TYR A 258 -14.47 4.86 5.18
N PRO A 259 -15.81 4.82 5.18
CA PRO A 259 -16.59 5.81 5.92
C PRO A 259 -16.36 5.78 7.44
N ALA A 260 -16.09 4.60 8.02
CA ALA A 260 -15.76 4.52 9.44
C ALA A 260 -14.44 5.22 9.78
N VAL A 261 -13.39 5.04 8.96
CA VAL A 261 -12.11 5.76 9.12
C VAL A 261 -12.31 7.27 8.91
N GLU A 262 -13.13 7.67 7.94
CA GLU A 262 -13.49 9.08 7.70
C GLU A 262 -14.20 9.71 8.90
N LEU A 263 -15.16 9.00 9.50
CA LEU A 263 -15.84 9.46 10.72
C LEU A 263 -14.85 9.63 11.88
N VAL A 264 -13.95 8.68 12.08
CA VAL A 264 -12.91 8.77 13.13
C VAL A 264 -11.99 9.98 12.87
N SER A 265 -11.59 10.20 11.61
CA SER A 265 -10.81 11.38 11.21
C SER A 265 -11.56 12.68 11.47
N SER A 266 -12.86 12.74 11.14
CA SER A 266 -13.70 13.89 11.37
C SER A 266 -13.90 14.20 12.85
N VAL A 267 -14.00 13.14 13.70
CA VAL A 267 -14.02 13.31 15.17
C VAL A 267 -12.69 13.89 15.66
N ALA A 268 -11.55 13.43 15.15
CA ALA A 268 -10.25 14.01 15.50
C ALA A 268 -10.18 15.50 15.14
N ILE A 269 -10.62 15.87 13.94
CA ILE A 269 -10.67 17.27 13.50
C ILE A 269 -11.64 18.08 14.38
N GLY A 270 -12.81 17.51 14.71
CA GLY A 270 -13.77 18.16 15.63
C GLY A 270 -13.18 18.43 17.02
N LEU A 271 -12.42 17.48 17.58
CA LEU A 271 -11.72 17.66 18.84
C LEU A 271 -10.62 18.74 18.76
N ILE A 272 -9.89 18.78 17.64
CA ILE A 272 -8.87 19.82 17.39
C ILE A 272 -9.54 21.20 17.32
N ILE A 273 -10.65 21.33 16.61
CA ILE A 273 -11.38 22.60 16.50
C ILE A 273 -11.94 23.00 17.85
N TRP A 274 -12.52 22.06 18.61
CA TRP A 274 -13.09 22.34 19.91
C TRP A 274 -12.03 22.75 20.94
N TYR A 275 -10.99 21.96 21.12
CA TYR A 275 -9.94 22.24 22.08
C TYR A 275 -9.04 23.39 21.60
N GLY A 276 -8.46 23.27 20.39
CA GLY A 276 -7.57 24.27 19.84
C GLY A 276 -8.26 25.61 19.56
N GLY A 277 -9.52 25.59 19.13
CA GLY A 277 -10.34 26.79 18.99
C GLY A 277 -10.57 27.48 20.34
N GLY A 278 -10.78 26.71 21.42
CA GLY A 278 -10.85 27.21 22.77
C GLY A 278 -9.58 27.93 23.20
N GLU A 279 -8.41 27.34 22.94
CA GLU A 279 -7.10 27.92 23.22
C GLU A 279 -6.83 29.20 22.38
N VAL A 280 -7.28 29.21 21.12
CA VAL A 280 -7.18 30.41 20.27
C VAL A 280 -8.04 31.57 20.83
N ILE A 281 -9.26 31.30 21.28
CA ILE A 281 -10.14 32.31 21.90
C ILE A 281 -9.53 32.85 23.17
N GLN A 282 -8.83 32.03 23.96
CA GLN A 282 -8.14 32.44 25.18
C GLN A 282 -6.81 33.16 24.90
N GLY A 283 -6.33 33.17 23.65
CA GLY A 283 -5.08 33.81 23.26
C GLY A 283 -3.81 33.00 23.60
N THR A 284 -3.94 31.76 24.00
CA THR A 284 -2.83 30.84 24.32
C THR A 284 -2.27 30.14 23.08
N MET A 285 -3.04 30.10 21.99
CA MET A 285 -2.65 29.48 20.72
C MET A 285 -2.97 30.40 19.54
N THR A 286 -2.21 30.24 18.45
CA THR A 286 -2.44 31.00 17.21
C THR A 286 -3.38 30.25 16.25
N ILE A 287 -4.08 30.98 15.39
CA ILE A 287 -4.96 30.44 14.37
C ILE A 287 -4.18 29.54 13.38
N GLY A 288 -2.94 29.94 13.04
CA GLY A 288 -2.10 29.18 12.13
C GLY A 288 -1.75 27.78 12.68
N ILE A 289 -1.52 27.64 13.99
CA ILE A 289 -1.31 26.33 14.62
C ILE A 289 -2.55 25.46 14.44
N LEU A 290 -3.75 26.00 14.69
CA LEU A 290 -5.01 25.26 14.51
C LEU A 290 -5.17 24.75 13.08
N PHE A 291 -4.93 25.59 12.08
CA PHE A 291 -4.98 25.22 10.66
C PHE A 291 -3.94 24.14 10.31
N ALA A 292 -2.71 24.27 10.81
CA ALA A 292 -1.68 23.28 10.56
C ALA A 292 -2.05 21.91 11.17
N PHE A 293 -2.63 21.88 12.37
CA PHE A 293 -3.07 20.63 13.00
C PHE A 293 -4.20 19.92 12.25
N ILE A 294 -5.16 20.66 11.67
CA ILE A 294 -6.18 20.08 10.80
C ILE A 294 -5.52 19.37 9.61
N GLN A 295 -4.57 20.04 8.92
CA GLN A 295 -3.86 19.47 7.79
C GLN A 295 -2.97 18.25 8.19
N TYR A 296 -2.27 18.34 9.33
CA TYR A 296 -1.49 17.21 9.83
C TYR A 296 -2.36 15.99 10.15
N THR A 297 -3.54 16.23 10.72
CA THR A 297 -4.48 15.15 11.01
C THR A 297 -4.93 14.45 9.73
N GLU A 298 -5.34 15.19 8.70
CA GLU A 298 -5.70 14.63 7.40
C GLU A 298 -4.54 13.83 6.78
N MET A 299 -3.33 14.38 6.82
CA MET A 299 -2.13 13.72 6.32
C MET A 299 -1.78 12.46 7.09
N PHE A 300 -2.03 12.43 8.41
CA PHE A 300 -1.76 11.30 9.28
C PHE A 300 -2.69 10.11 9.01
N PHE A 301 -3.98 10.37 8.76
CA PHE A 301 -4.94 9.30 8.49
C PHE A 301 -4.80 8.68 7.10
N ARG A 302 -4.16 9.38 6.15
CA ARG A 302 -3.99 8.91 4.78
C ARG A 302 -3.18 7.61 4.68
N PRO A 303 -1.95 7.48 5.25
CA PRO A 303 -1.18 6.23 5.22
C PRO A 303 -1.93 5.06 5.86
N ILE A 304 -2.75 5.32 6.88
CA ILE A 304 -3.53 4.28 7.58
C ILE A 304 -4.62 3.71 6.67
N ARG A 305 -5.27 4.54 5.87
CA ARG A 305 -6.20 4.11 4.82
C ARG A 305 -5.49 3.25 3.77
N ASP A 306 -4.36 3.74 3.27
CA ASP A 306 -3.59 3.09 2.21
C ASP A 306 -2.99 1.74 2.65
N LEU A 307 -2.53 1.61 3.91
CA LEU A 307 -2.04 0.34 4.47
C LEU A 307 -3.10 -0.77 4.47
N SER A 308 -4.37 -0.42 4.63
CA SER A 308 -5.46 -1.38 4.62
C SER A 308 -5.69 -2.01 3.23
N GLU A 309 -5.38 -1.30 2.15
CA GLU A 309 -5.42 -1.81 0.77
C GLU A 309 -4.20 -2.68 0.45
N LYS A 310 -3.02 -2.24 0.84
CA LYS A 310 -1.75 -2.88 0.49
C LYS A 310 -1.56 -4.26 1.12
N TYR A 311 -2.28 -4.57 2.19
CA TYR A 311 -2.22 -5.90 2.84
C TYR A 311 -2.94 -7.00 2.05
N ASN A 312 -3.61 -6.67 0.95
CA ASN A 312 -4.38 -7.60 0.13
C ASN A 312 -3.67 -7.99 -1.19
N ILE A 313 -2.54 -7.37 -1.47
CA ILE A 313 -1.64 -7.71 -2.57
C ILE A 313 -0.62 -8.75 -2.08
#